data_8c7a6cec07a454035202e66745d7e466
#
_entry.id   8c7a6cec07a454035202e66745d7e466
#
_cell.length_a   1.000
_cell.length_b   1.000
_cell.length_c   1.000
_cell.angle_alpha   90.00
_cell.angle_beta   90.00
_cell.angle_gamma   90.00
#
_symmetry.space_group_name_H-M   'P 1'
#
loop_
_entity.id
_entity.type
_entity.pdbx_description
1 polymer ?
#
loop_
_entity_poly.entity_id
_entity_poly.type
_entity_poly.pdbx_seq_one_letter_code
_entity_poly.pdbx_strand_id
1 'polypeptide(L)'
;MLVLAPQPDGCVGIDLDSGAFVRALFPAGGEPLEPFDVTSAPIGGPVDPPDTVRPEAVALESPPARLGSLSARRAERYLQALRHPHHGPLLGFQGVSVPYWTLPGDRPSLALVAPTEGPLVLAGAAGYECRFGWHGTVHQFPLGDRDLAHELYRLRRRRSSPRELTRIMGYRPGRLLIVVAGPTDGYCTKQVAALLPGR
;
A
#
# COMPACT_ATOMS: atom_id res chain seq x y z
N MET A 1 2.96 13.67 7.67
CA MET A 1 2.70 12.57 6.70
C MET A 1 1.24 12.16 6.80
N LEU A 2 0.61 11.82 5.70
CA LEU A 2 -0.72 11.16 5.64
C LEU A 2 -0.50 9.65 5.48
N VAL A 3 -0.94 8.86 6.45
CA VAL A 3 -0.84 7.39 6.43
C VAL A 3 -1.81 6.82 5.39
N LEU A 4 -1.35 5.91 4.54
CA LEU A 4 -2.16 5.19 3.57
C LEU A 4 -2.32 3.71 3.93
N ALA A 5 -1.27 3.10 4.45
CA ALA A 5 -1.26 1.69 4.84
C ALA A 5 -0.28 1.46 6.00
N PRO A 6 -0.75 1.00 7.17
CA PRO A 6 0.12 0.44 8.19
C PRO A 6 0.90 -0.77 7.66
N GLN A 7 2.13 -0.94 8.12
CA GLN A 7 3.01 -2.05 7.80
C GLN A 7 3.60 -2.63 9.09
N PRO A 8 4.11 -3.87 9.09
CA PRO A 8 4.68 -4.47 10.31
C PRO A 8 5.86 -3.70 10.90
N ASP A 9 6.63 -3.04 10.04
CA ASP A 9 7.86 -2.32 10.34
C ASP A 9 7.71 -0.81 10.21
N GLY A 10 6.45 -0.32 10.11
CA GLY A 10 6.21 1.10 9.91
C GLY A 10 4.89 1.43 9.22
N CYS A 11 4.93 2.33 8.24
CA CYS A 11 3.77 2.62 7.40
C CYS A 11 4.18 3.16 6.02
N VAL A 12 3.26 3.07 5.08
CA VAL A 12 3.35 3.78 3.80
C VAL A 12 2.42 4.98 3.84
N GLY A 13 2.89 6.11 3.39
CA GLY A 13 2.12 7.34 3.38
C GLY A 13 2.55 8.33 2.30
N ILE A 14 2.02 9.54 2.43
CA ILE A 14 2.37 10.70 1.64
C ILE A 14 3.01 11.71 2.57
N ASP A 15 4.19 12.15 2.25
CA ASP A 15 4.75 13.34 2.86
C ASP A 15 3.92 14.55 2.41
N LEU A 16 3.35 15.29 3.35
CA LEU A 16 2.42 16.38 3.04
C LEU A 16 3.12 17.64 2.55
N ASP A 17 4.42 17.76 2.78
CA ASP A 17 5.22 18.92 2.37
C ASP A 17 5.69 18.74 0.92
N SER A 18 6.23 17.58 0.57
CA SER A 18 6.72 17.30 -0.78
C SER A 18 5.65 16.70 -1.71
N GLY A 19 4.58 16.12 -1.17
CA GLY A 19 3.58 15.37 -1.91
C GLY A 19 4.07 14.00 -2.41
N ALA A 20 5.27 13.56 -2.02
CA ALA A 20 5.85 12.30 -2.45
C ALA A 20 5.38 11.12 -1.60
N PHE A 21 5.47 9.92 -2.17
CA PHE A 21 5.34 8.70 -1.37
C PHE A 21 6.53 8.55 -0.43
N VAL A 22 6.24 8.06 0.76
CA VAL A 22 7.24 7.71 1.77
C VAL A 22 6.87 6.37 2.41
N ARG A 23 7.88 5.55 2.64
CA ARG A 23 7.78 4.37 3.50
C ARG A 23 8.54 4.69 4.78
N ALA A 24 7.81 5.05 5.82
CA ALA A 24 8.36 5.38 7.12
C ALA A 24 8.61 4.09 7.91
N LEU A 25 9.86 3.84 8.27
CA LEU A 25 10.28 2.73 9.13
C LEU A 25 10.55 3.29 10.53
N PHE A 26 10.00 2.65 11.55
CA PHE A 26 10.19 3.09 12.94
C PHE A 26 10.19 1.91 13.91
N PRO A 27 10.83 2.07 15.09
CA PRO A 27 10.83 1.05 16.12
C PRO A 27 9.43 0.64 16.54
N ALA A 28 9.26 -0.61 16.94
CA ALA A 28 8.00 -1.10 17.48
C ALA A 28 7.59 -0.26 18.71
N GLY A 29 6.32 0.07 18.79
CA GLY A 29 5.74 0.91 19.85
C GLY A 29 4.90 2.04 19.30
N GLY A 30 4.38 2.87 20.18
CA GLY A 30 3.45 3.95 19.81
C GLY A 30 2.01 3.48 19.63
N GLU A 31 1.15 4.42 19.29
CA GLU A 31 -0.26 4.13 18.99
C GLU A 31 -0.39 3.44 17.63
N PRO A 32 -1.32 2.47 17.49
CA PRO A 32 -1.64 1.89 16.20
C PRO A 32 -2.06 2.98 15.21
N LEU A 33 -1.45 2.98 14.03
CA LEU A 33 -1.81 3.90 12.97
C LEU A 33 -2.93 3.30 12.11
N GLU A 34 -3.85 4.16 11.71
CA GLU A 34 -4.94 3.81 10.82
C GLU A 34 -4.79 4.53 9.46
N PRO A 35 -5.37 4.00 8.38
CA PRO A 35 -5.44 4.71 7.12
C PRO A 35 -6.07 6.09 7.30
N PHE A 36 -5.43 7.10 6.72
CA PHE A 36 -5.79 8.53 6.75
C PHE A 36 -5.46 9.26 8.05
N ASP A 37 -4.73 8.66 8.96
CA ASP A 37 -4.12 9.41 10.05
C ASP A 37 -3.10 10.41 9.49
N VAL A 38 -3.10 11.59 10.07
CA VAL A 38 -2.08 12.61 9.86
C VAL A 38 -1.11 12.51 11.01
N THR A 39 0.16 12.32 10.69
CA THR A 39 1.21 12.11 11.70
C THR A 39 2.37 13.06 11.49
N SER A 40 3.12 13.27 12.56
CA SER A 40 4.40 13.98 12.56
C SER A 40 5.46 13.14 13.25
N ALA A 41 6.66 13.12 12.69
CA ALA A 41 7.81 12.49 13.31
C ALA A 41 9.10 13.16 12.81
N PRO A 42 10.16 13.20 13.64
CA PRO A 42 11.47 13.59 13.16
C PRO A 42 12.01 12.49 12.23
N ILE A 43 12.57 12.93 11.10
CA ILE A 43 13.24 12.04 10.16
C ILE A 43 14.64 11.78 10.67
N GLY A 44 14.99 10.53 10.95
CA GLY A 44 16.33 10.09 11.36
C GLY A 44 17.32 10.07 10.20
N GLY A 45 16.83 10.04 8.98
CA GLY A 45 17.65 10.01 7.78
C GLY A 45 17.29 8.88 6.80
N PRO A 46 18.06 8.73 5.72
CA PRO A 46 17.94 7.57 4.84
C PRO A 46 18.26 6.29 5.60
N VAL A 47 17.64 5.19 5.18
CA VAL A 47 17.94 3.87 5.74
C VAL A 47 19.40 3.50 5.40
N ASP A 48 20.16 3.06 6.39
CA ASP A 48 21.56 2.65 6.21
C ASP A 48 21.72 1.17 6.63
N PRO A 49 22.18 0.27 5.73
CA PRO A 49 22.44 0.49 4.30
C PRO A 49 21.18 0.80 3.50
N PRO A 50 21.29 1.51 2.35
CA PRO A 50 20.13 1.85 1.52
C PRO A 50 19.35 0.61 1.11
N ASP A 51 18.02 0.66 1.29
CA ASP A 51 17.13 -0.43 0.89
C ASP A 51 16.86 -0.35 -0.62
N THR A 52 17.62 -1.11 -1.41
CA THR A 52 17.46 -1.14 -2.87
C THR A 52 16.12 -1.73 -3.33
N VAL A 53 15.44 -2.47 -2.48
CA VAL A 53 14.09 -3.00 -2.74
C VAL A 53 13.03 -1.92 -2.52
N ARG A 54 13.26 -1.03 -1.55
CA ARG A 54 12.32 0.00 -1.08
C ARG A 54 13.00 1.38 -1.05
N PRO A 55 13.30 1.97 -2.21
CA PRO A 55 14.08 3.22 -2.29
C PRO A 55 13.39 4.43 -1.62
N GLU A 56 12.06 4.39 -1.42
CA GLU A 56 11.31 5.43 -0.70
C GLU A 56 11.35 5.26 0.83
N ALA A 57 12.14 4.30 1.34
CA ALA A 57 12.23 4.05 2.78
C ALA A 57 13.03 5.14 3.48
N VAL A 58 12.47 5.63 4.58
CA VAL A 58 13.13 6.56 5.51
C VAL A 58 13.03 6.01 6.91
N ALA A 59 14.10 6.14 7.69
CA ALA A 59 14.08 5.81 9.09
C ALA A 59 13.54 7.00 9.89
N LEU A 60 12.61 6.73 10.80
CA LEU A 60 12.18 7.71 11.81
C LEU A 60 12.93 7.44 13.12
N GLU A 61 13.26 8.49 13.85
CA GLU A 61 13.93 8.36 15.17
C GLU A 61 13.02 7.74 16.23
N SER A 62 11.71 7.92 16.07
CA SER A 62 10.69 7.42 17.00
C SER A 62 9.39 7.12 16.27
N PRO A 63 8.49 6.35 16.87
CA PRO A 63 7.14 6.19 16.35
C PRO A 63 6.47 7.54 16.11
N PRO A 64 5.75 7.74 14.99
CA PRO A 64 5.16 9.02 14.66
C PRO A 64 4.01 9.37 15.60
N ALA A 65 3.94 10.63 16.00
CA ALA A 65 2.84 11.16 16.80
C ALA A 65 1.62 11.41 15.90
N ARG A 66 0.46 10.93 16.30
CA ARG A 66 -0.81 11.20 15.62
C ARG A 66 -1.27 12.61 15.90
N LEU A 67 -1.47 13.41 14.87
CA LEU A 67 -2.00 14.79 14.95
C LEU A 67 -3.51 14.87 14.73
N GLY A 68 -4.08 13.84 14.10
CA GLY A 68 -5.49 13.74 13.77
C GLY A 68 -5.73 12.75 12.62
N SER A 69 -6.93 12.77 12.04
CA SER A 69 -7.25 11.96 10.88
C SER A 69 -8.08 12.72 9.85
N LEU A 70 -7.99 12.31 8.60
CA LEU A 70 -8.80 12.83 7.52
C LEU A 70 -9.94 11.84 7.21
N SER A 71 -11.10 12.38 6.85
CA SER A 71 -12.11 11.52 6.23
C SER A 71 -11.60 11.01 4.87
N ALA A 72 -12.08 9.83 4.44
CA ALA A 72 -11.75 9.25 3.14
C ALA A 72 -11.93 10.25 1.98
N ARG A 73 -12.99 11.10 2.03
CA ARG A 73 -13.26 12.16 1.04
C ARG A 73 -12.19 13.26 1.05
N ARG A 74 -11.66 13.63 2.21
CA ARG A 74 -10.58 14.63 2.32
C ARG A 74 -9.25 14.04 1.87
N ALA A 75 -8.94 12.81 2.27
CA ALA A 75 -7.74 12.11 1.87
C ALA A 75 -7.65 11.93 0.34
N GLU A 76 -8.78 11.72 -0.34
CA GLU A 76 -8.84 11.56 -1.80
C GLU A 76 -8.13 12.68 -2.58
N ARG A 77 -8.14 13.92 -2.09
CA ARG A 77 -7.48 15.05 -2.75
C ARG A 77 -5.97 14.86 -2.87
N TYR A 78 -5.35 14.28 -1.85
CA TYR A 78 -3.91 13.98 -1.85
C TYR A 78 -3.57 12.80 -2.77
N LEU A 79 -4.52 11.89 -2.98
CA LEU A 79 -4.32 10.72 -3.82
C LEU A 79 -4.39 11.01 -5.33
N GLN A 80 -4.92 12.16 -5.74
CA GLN A 80 -5.12 12.48 -7.16
C GLN A 80 -3.81 12.70 -7.93
N ALA A 81 -2.82 13.30 -7.27
CA ALA A 81 -1.53 13.65 -7.87
C ALA A 81 -0.57 12.45 -8.01
N LEU A 82 -0.84 11.33 -7.32
CA LEU A 82 0.10 10.23 -7.14
C LEU A 82 -0.18 9.02 -8.05
N ARG A 83 -0.90 9.20 -9.14
CA ARG A 83 -1.23 8.08 -10.04
C ARG A 83 0.03 7.54 -10.71
N HIS A 84 0.15 6.22 -10.72
CA HIS A 84 1.20 5.54 -11.49
C HIS A 84 1.12 5.94 -12.96
N PRO A 85 2.22 6.39 -13.58
CA PRO A 85 2.26 6.71 -14.99
C PRO A 85 1.96 5.46 -15.85
N HIS A 86 1.34 5.68 -17.01
CA HIS A 86 0.90 4.61 -17.90
C HIS A 86 2.03 3.92 -18.68
N HIS A 87 3.28 4.11 -18.31
CA HIS A 87 4.44 3.62 -19.04
C HIS A 87 5.13 2.49 -18.29
N GLY A 88 5.42 1.43 -18.99
CA GLY A 88 6.15 0.28 -18.48
C GLY A 88 5.33 -0.67 -17.57
N PRO A 89 5.94 -1.74 -17.14
CA PRO A 89 5.33 -2.67 -16.21
C PRO A 89 5.17 -2.04 -14.83
N LEU A 90 4.07 -2.39 -14.14
CA LEU A 90 3.79 -1.91 -12.79
C LEU A 90 4.99 -2.21 -11.86
N LEU A 91 5.51 -1.16 -11.20
CA LEU A 91 6.67 -1.22 -10.31
C LEU A 91 7.95 -1.77 -10.98
N GLY A 92 8.09 -1.61 -12.30
CA GLY A 92 9.33 -1.88 -13.03
C GLY A 92 9.62 -3.34 -13.36
N PHE A 93 8.70 -4.30 -13.06
CA PHE A 93 8.91 -5.71 -13.42
C PHE A 93 7.60 -6.41 -13.79
N GLN A 94 7.72 -7.50 -14.57
CA GLN A 94 6.60 -8.34 -14.97
C GLN A 94 6.22 -9.34 -13.86
N GLY A 95 4.97 -9.84 -13.92
CA GLY A 95 4.49 -10.84 -12.98
C GLY A 95 4.24 -10.33 -11.56
N VAL A 96 4.02 -11.26 -10.64
CA VAL A 96 3.69 -10.99 -9.24
C VAL A 96 4.96 -10.93 -8.39
N SER A 97 5.91 -11.81 -8.64
CA SER A 97 7.16 -11.96 -7.88
C SER A 97 8.37 -11.97 -8.79
N VAL A 98 9.51 -11.57 -8.22
CA VAL A 98 10.79 -11.53 -8.92
C VAL A 98 11.92 -11.77 -7.91
N PRO A 99 13.04 -12.41 -8.29
CA PRO A 99 14.21 -12.52 -7.42
C PRO A 99 14.72 -11.13 -7.04
N TYR A 100 15.02 -10.89 -5.74
CA TYR A 100 15.38 -9.56 -5.24
C TYR A 100 16.63 -8.98 -5.93
N TRP A 101 17.59 -9.82 -6.29
CA TRP A 101 18.85 -9.42 -6.94
C TRP A 101 18.69 -8.98 -8.40
N THR A 102 17.51 -9.18 -9.02
CA THR A 102 17.21 -8.73 -10.37
C THR A 102 16.46 -7.39 -10.40
N LEU A 103 16.10 -6.84 -9.24
CA LEU A 103 15.38 -5.58 -9.16
C LEU A 103 16.31 -4.40 -9.41
N PRO A 104 16.03 -3.52 -10.39
CA PRO A 104 16.74 -2.26 -10.54
C PRO A 104 16.54 -1.37 -9.30
N GLY A 105 17.59 -0.78 -8.77
CA GLY A 105 17.54 0.06 -7.57
C GLY A 105 16.87 1.43 -7.77
N ASP A 106 16.73 1.89 -9.00
CA ASP A 106 16.16 3.20 -9.36
C ASP A 106 14.65 3.19 -9.66
N ARG A 107 13.99 2.04 -9.48
CA ARG A 107 12.55 1.90 -9.69
C ARG A 107 11.74 2.27 -8.45
N PRO A 108 10.47 2.73 -8.61
CA PRO A 108 9.59 2.90 -7.45
C PRO A 108 9.22 1.54 -6.83
N SER A 109 9.08 1.50 -5.51
CA SER A 109 8.52 0.33 -4.80
C SER A 109 7.06 0.52 -4.37
N LEU A 110 6.52 1.69 -4.63
CA LEU A 110 5.16 2.10 -4.29
C LEU A 110 4.44 2.63 -5.54
N ALA A 111 3.20 2.22 -5.74
CA ALA A 111 2.37 2.73 -6.82
C ALA A 111 0.92 2.87 -6.38
N LEU A 112 0.27 3.96 -6.78
CA LEU A 112 -1.16 4.15 -6.64
C LEU A 112 -1.82 3.96 -8.01
N VAL A 113 -2.66 2.94 -8.13
CA VAL A 113 -3.36 2.62 -9.37
C VAL A 113 -4.87 2.85 -9.21
N ALA A 114 -5.52 3.37 -10.27
CA ALA A 114 -6.96 3.41 -10.38
C ALA A 114 -7.40 2.26 -11.28
N PRO A 115 -8.01 1.20 -10.74
CA PRO A 115 -8.43 0.05 -11.52
C PRO A 115 -9.54 0.45 -12.52
N THR A 116 -9.47 -0.11 -13.72
CA THR A 116 -10.54 0.03 -14.74
C THR A 116 -11.70 -0.90 -14.45
N GLU A 117 -11.40 -2.07 -13.86
CA GLU A 117 -12.38 -3.00 -13.33
C GLU A 117 -12.18 -3.11 -11.82
N GLY A 118 -13.27 -2.96 -11.06
CA GLY A 118 -13.24 -2.80 -9.61
C GLY A 118 -12.54 -3.93 -8.89
N PRO A 119 -11.95 -3.66 -7.71
CA PRO A 119 -11.23 -4.68 -6.96
C PRO A 119 -12.19 -5.78 -6.51
N LEU A 120 -11.78 -7.03 -6.73
CA LEU A 120 -12.44 -8.23 -6.25
C LEU A 120 -11.47 -8.93 -5.30
N VAL A 121 -11.86 -9.11 -4.05
CA VAL A 121 -11.03 -9.86 -3.09
C VAL A 121 -11.49 -11.30 -3.03
N LEU A 122 -10.54 -12.22 -3.10
CA LEU A 122 -10.75 -13.66 -3.16
C LEU A 122 -9.91 -14.36 -2.07
N ALA A 123 -10.46 -15.38 -1.44
CA ALA A 123 -9.66 -16.26 -0.58
C ALA A 123 -8.79 -17.16 -1.47
N GLY A 124 -7.47 -17.09 -1.29
CA GLY A 124 -6.47 -17.95 -1.93
C GLY A 124 -5.90 -18.98 -0.94
N ALA A 125 -4.93 -19.77 -1.40
CA ALA A 125 -4.29 -20.80 -0.58
C ALA A 125 -3.44 -20.23 0.56
N ALA A 126 -2.79 -19.08 0.33
CA ALA A 126 -1.90 -18.42 1.30
C ALA A 126 -2.53 -17.19 1.98
N GLY A 127 -3.84 -16.98 1.84
CA GLY A 127 -4.53 -15.81 2.37
C GLY A 127 -5.45 -15.19 1.33
N TYR A 128 -5.73 -13.91 1.47
CA TYR A 128 -6.56 -13.19 0.50
C TYR A 128 -5.73 -12.63 -0.64
N GLU A 129 -6.34 -12.53 -1.80
CA GLU A 129 -5.79 -11.94 -3.01
C GLU A 129 -6.76 -10.89 -3.57
N CYS A 130 -6.23 -9.82 -4.11
CA CYS A 130 -7.00 -8.78 -4.79
C CYS A 130 -6.82 -8.90 -6.30
N ARG A 131 -7.92 -9.12 -7.02
CA ARG A 131 -7.98 -9.15 -8.48
C ARG A 131 -8.58 -7.85 -9.00
N PHE A 132 -7.94 -7.25 -10.01
CA PHE A 132 -8.39 -5.99 -10.60
C PHE A 132 -7.93 -5.85 -12.05
N GLY A 133 -8.69 -5.12 -12.86
CA GLY A 133 -8.28 -4.74 -14.22
C GLY A 133 -7.51 -3.41 -14.19
N TRP A 134 -6.40 -3.34 -14.92
CA TRP A 134 -5.63 -2.11 -15.09
C TRP A 134 -4.92 -2.14 -16.44
N HIS A 135 -5.11 -1.08 -17.26
CA HIS A 135 -4.54 -0.98 -18.61
C HIS A 135 -4.76 -2.18 -19.52
N GLY A 136 -5.98 -2.71 -19.52
CA GLY A 136 -6.36 -3.86 -20.35
C GLY A 136 -5.81 -5.22 -19.85
N THR A 137 -5.10 -5.23 -18.74
CA THR A 137 -4.56 -6.44 -18.11
C THR A 137 -5.26 -6.72 -16.78
N VAL A 138 -5.57 -7.98 -16.53
CA VAL A 138 -6.07 -8.43 -15.24
C VAL A 138 -4.88 -8.80 -14.35
N HIS A 139 -4.82 -8.17 -13.19
CA HIS A 139 -3.83 -8.43 -12.16
C HIS A 139 -4.47 -9.16 -10.98
N GLN A 140 -3.69 -10.01 -10.31
CA GLN A 140 -4.09 -10.67 -9.07
C GLN A 140 -2.87 -10.71 -8.16
N PHE A 141 -2.94 -9.99 -7.04
CA PHE A 141 -1.84 -9.85 -6.09
C PHE A 141 -2.30 -10.22 -4.68
N PRO A 142 -1.40 -10.74 -3.83
CA PRO A 142 -1.70 -10.93 -2.41
C PRO A 142 -2.24 -9.65 -1.77
N LEU A 143 -3.19 -9.79 -0.86
CA LEU A 143 -3.73 -8.70 -0.06
C LEU A 143 -2.83 -8.52 1.17
N GLY A 144 -2.12 -7.40 1.23
CA GLY A 144 -1.26 -7.01 2.34
C GLY A 144 -1.99 -6.20 3.41
N ASP A 145 -3.22 -5.77 3.15
CA ASP A 145 -4.10 -5.09 4.10
C ASP A 145 -4.59 -6.09 5.16
N ARG A 146 -3.93 -6.08 6.31
CA ARG A 146 -4.19 -7.05 7.38
C ARG A 146 -5.55 -6.86 8.03
N ASP A 147 -5.97 -5.62 8.21
CA ASP A 147 -7.23 -5.32 8.88
C ASP A 147 -8.41 -5.74 8.01
N LEU A 148 -8.34 -5.44 6.71
CA LEU A 148 -9.33 -5.93 5.75
C LEU A 148 -9.31 -7.46 5.66
N ALA A 149 -8.14 -8.08 5.60
CA ALA A 149 -8.01 -9.53 5.55
C ALA A 149 -8.61 -10.20 6.81
N HIS A 150 -8.33 -9.63 7.99
CA HIS A 150 -8.89 -10.09 9.26
C HIS A 150 -10.43 -9.95 9.28
N GLU A 151 -10.95 -8.82 8.84
CA GLU A 151 -12.40 -8.59 8.79
C GLU A 151 -13.10 -9.54 7.82
N LEU A 152 -12.53 -9.78 6.64
CA LEU A 152 -13.04 -10.76 5.68
C LEU A 152 -13.04 -12.17 6.25
N TYR A 153 -11.98 -12.54 6.98
CA TYR A 153 -11.89 -13.83 7.67
C TYR A 153 -12.97 -13.96 8.76
N ARG A 154 -13.12 -12.94 9.59
CA ARG A 154 -14.17 -12.87 10.65
C ARG A 154 -15.57 -13.01 10.06
N LEU A 155 -15.82 -12.38 8.91
CA LEU A 155 -17.07 -12.47 8.18
C LEU A 155 -17.22 -13.75 7.33
N ARG A 156 -16.23 -14.65 7.36
CA ARG A 156 -16.18 -15.90 6.57
C ARG A 156 -16.38 -15.68 5.07
N ARG A 157 -15.85 -14.58 4.54
CA ARG A 157 -15.98 -14.22 3.13
C ARG A 157 -14.93 -14.91 2.29
N ARG A 158 -15.33 -15.77 1.36
CA ARG A 158 -14.43 -16.36 0.35
C ARG A 158 -14.25 -15.47 -0.88
N ARG A 159 -15.20 -14.59 -1.12
CA ARG A 159 -15.20 -13.65 -2.23
C ARG A 159 -15.89 -12.37 -1.78
N SER A 160 -15.35 -11.22 -2.13
CA SER A 160 -15.97 -9.91 -1.84
C SER A 160 -15.90 -9.00 -3.06
N SER A 161 -17.09 -8.65 -3.53
CA SER A 161 -17.29 -7.73 -4.65
C SER A 161 -17.01 -6.27 -4.22
N PRO A 162 -16.86 -5.32 -5.17
CA PRO A 162 -16.71 -3.91 -4.83
C PRO A 162 -17.80 -3.34 -3.95
N ARG A 163 -19.05 -3.82 -4.12
CA ARG A 163 -20.18 -3.39 -3.28
C ARG A 163 -20.07 -3.90 -1.83
N GLU A 164 -19.60 -5.13 -1.65
CA GLU A 164 -19.38 -5.70 -0.32
C GLU A 164 -18.20 -5.03 0.37
N LEU A 165 -17.11 -4.79 -0.35
CA LEU A 165 -15.98 -4.02 0.15
C LEU A 165 -16.39 -2.63 0.60
N THR A 166 -17.28 -1.95 -0.16
CA THR A 166 -17.82 -0.64 0.24
C THR A 166 -18.54 -0.70 1.58
N ARG A 167 -19.30 -1.77 1.86
CA ARG A 167 -19.98 -1.93 3.16
C ARG A 167 -19.01 -2.18 4.31
N ILE A 168 -17.97 -2.97 4.05
CA ILE A 168 -16.95 -3.31 5.06
C ILE A 168 -16.12 -2.09 5.40
N MET A 169 -15.68 -1.35 4.39
CA MET A 169 -14.73 -0.24 4.54
C MET A 169 -15.40 1.11 4.84
N GLY A 170 -16.73 1.23 4.65
CA GLY A 170 -17.46 2.50 4.81
C GLY A 170 -17.23 3.51 3.67
N TYR A 171 -16.45 3.15 2.64
CA TYR A 171 -16.24 3.96 1.43
C TYR A 171 -16.06 3.07 0.20
N ARG A 172 -16.31 3.64 -0.98
CA ARG A 172 -16.08 2.92 -2.26
C ARG A 172 -14.59 2.84 -2.56
N PRO A 173 -14.01 1.63 -2.62
CA PRO A 173 -12.62 1.47 -3.05
C PRO A 173 -12.52 1.78 -4.55
N GLY A 174 -11.68 2.74 -4.89
CA GLY A 174 -11.47 3.17 -6.29
C GLY A 174 -10.01 3.36 -6.63
N ARG A 175 -9.12 3.13 -5.65
CA ARG A 175 -7.66 3.11 -5.83
C ARG A 175 -7.06 1.97 -5.05
N LEU A 176 -5.94 1.48 -5.55
CA LEU A 176 -5.15 0.43 -4.90
C LEU A 176 -3.73 0.95 -4.67
N LEU A 177 -3.27 0.86 -3.45
CA LEU A 177 -1.87 1.05 -3.13
C LEU A 177 -1.16 -0.29 -3.33
N ILE A 178 -0.30 -0.34 -4.34
CA ILE A 178 0.53 -1.51 -4.63
C ILE A 178 1.92 -1.25 -4.10
N VAL A 179 2.47 -2.22 -3.39
CA VAL A 179 3.81 -2.14 -2.82
C VAL A 179 4.64 -3.34 -3.26
N VAL A 180 5.95 -3.17 -3.30
CA VAL A 180 6.88 -4.30 -3.32
C VAL A 180 7.16 -4.68 -1.88
N ALA A 181 6.80 -5.91 -1.51
CA ALA A 181 7.20 -6.49 -0.23
C ALA A 181 8.67 -6.87 -0.27
N GLY A 182 9.32 -6.78 0.89
CA GLY A 182 10.70 -7.22 1.07
C GLY A 182 10.88 -8.71 0.75
N PRO A 183 12.13 -9.15 0.54
CA PRO A 183 12.39 -10.50 0.09
C PRO A 183 11.95 -11.54 1.12
N THR A 184 11.18 -12.51 0.63
CA THR A 184 10.86 -13.75 1.34
C THR A 184 11.36 -14.90 0.47
N ASP A 185 12.19 -15.77 1.01
CA ASP A 185 12.85 -16.86 0.28
C ASP A 185 13.57 -16.39 -1.00
N GLY A 186 14.15 -15.20 -0.95
CA GLY A 186 14.88 -14.60 -2.08
C GLY A 186 14.00 -13.90 -3.12
N TYR A 187 12.69 -13.80 -2.92
CA TYR A 187 11.77 -13.16 -3.85
C TYR A 187 11.09 -11.93 -3.26
N CYS A 188 11.02 -10.88 -4.06
CA CYS A 188 10.17 -9.72 -3.79
C CYS A 188 8.83 -9.88 -4.49
N THR A 189 7.74 -9.51 -3.81
CA THR A 189 6.38 -9.76 -4.30
C THR A 189 5.56 -8.47 -4.30
N LYS A 190 4.84 -8.20 -5.39
CA LYS A 190 3.82 -7.15 -5.42
C LYS A 190 2.65 -7.55 -4.54
N GLN A 191 2.19 -6.64 -3.70
CA GLN A 191 0.98 -6.83 -2.90
C GLN A 191 0.11 -5.58 -2.94
N VAL A 192 -1.18 -5.77 -2.74
CA VAL A 192 -2.13 -4.68 -2.50
C VAL A 192 -2.08 -4.35 -1.01
N ALA A 193 -1.36 -3.29 -0.65
CA ALA A 193 -1.18 -2.88 0.74
C ALA A 193 -2.42 -2.19 1.32
N ALA A 194 -3.20 -1.51 0.47
CA ALA A 194 -4.46 -0.90 0.88
C ALA A 194 -5.41 -0.72 -0.31
N LEU A 195 -6.71 -0.80 -0.02
CA LEU A 195 -7.77 -0.34 -0.90
C LEU A 195 -8.17 1.05 -0.43
N LEU A 196 -8.05 2.05 -1.29
CA LEU A 196 -8.23 3.46 -0.94
C LEU A 196 -9.46 4.04 -1.66
N PRO A 197 -10.06 5.14 -1.13
CA PRO A 197 -11.23 5.74 -1.73
C PRO A 197 -10.95 6.22 -3.16
N GLY A 198 -11.98 6.15 -3.99
CA GLY A 198 -11.99 6.66 -5.35
C GLY A 198 -13.34 7.31 -5.65
N ARG A 199 -13.36 8.15 -6.69
CA ARG A 199 -14.60 8.75 -7.21
C ARG A 199 -15.54 7.72 -7.79
#